data_d33cb38a8af50a1385394b4a062940b9
#
_entry.id   d33cb38a8af50a1385394b4a062940b9
#
_cell.length_a   1.000
_cell.length_b   1.000
_cell.length_c   1.000
_cell.angle_alpha   90.00
_cell.angle_beta   90.00
_cell.angle_gamma   90.00
#
_symmetry.space_group_name_H-M   'P 1'
#
loop_
_entity.id
_entity.type
_entity.pdbx_description
1 polymer ?
#
loop_
_entity_poly.entity_id
_entity_poly.type
_entity_poly.pdbx_seq_one_letter_code
_entity_poly.pdbx_strand_id
1 'polypeptide(L)'
;MIGCDVGSQGTNTGLYSADGTLVASAYEGYDVLFPHPGWAEQDPSLWIKALHSTIRQVLAHVPPEAVKAISFGSQLDGMVVCDGKGAPLRNALIWMDRRAEAQAAAFAQRVSREDFYHHVGTNLDSSHAIFKALWVRDEEPDAFASAGRLMPPGSFVLQEAAGVAMVDFSNASSLALLDPTTREWSGAIVEAAGLDIRMLPELAPGTHGVGRVTAGFASATGLARETCVVVGCGDEMAATLGAGVYAPGDVCDVVGTAEPVCAVSSTPREDRTMLVECHPHGDPDSWLLENPGFVSGGNLRWWRDHFFGPDSEYDAICAPAGDVAPGAEGLVFLPCMQGAMAPEWNGAARGVFFGLSLAHTRAHMTRALLEGSAFALRDILEAMQNAGLDVRRLTIVGGGAKGALWRQIKADVTGLPVRVPGNVETTATGAAILAAVGSGLFPSVAAAVDAFVAYRPEEHTPDPERRRFYDDAYRRYREVYFALKPVFDT
;
A
#
# COMPACT_ATOMS: atom_id res chain seq x y z
N MET A 1 2.98 17.02 -16.36
CA MET A 1 2.77 15.56 -16.31
C MET A 1 1.41 15.28 -15.71
N ILE A 2 0.85 14.12 -16.03
CA ILE A 2 -0.34 13.61 -15.36
C ILE A 2 0.03 12.33 -14.62
N GLY A 3 -0.35 12.25 -13.34
CA GLY A 3 -0.31 11.05 -12.54
C GLY A 3 -1.72 10.66 -12.16
N CYS A 4 -2.08 9.39 -12.37
CA CYS A 4 -3.39 8.85 -12.03
C CYS A 4 -3.25 7.79 -10.94
N ASP A 5 -4.14 7.86 -9.96
CA ASP A 5 -4.33 6.84 -8.92
C ASP A 5 -5.64 6.10 -9.22
N VAL A 6 -5.54 4.83 -9.60
CA VAL A 6 -6.69 3.97 -9.90
C VAL A 6 -6.91 3.04 -8.71
N GLY A 7 -7.52 3.59 -7.68
CA GLY A 7 -7.77 2.88 -6.42
C GLY A 7 -9.04 2.04 -6.42
N SER A 8 -9.38 1.46 -5.28
CA SER A 8 -10.58 0.62 -5.12
C SER A 8 -11.90 1.40 -4.95
N GLN A 9 -11.85 2.67 -4.54
CA GLN A 9 -13.05 3.49 -4.32
C GLN A 9 -13.25 4.59 -5.36
N GLY A 10 -12.27 4.82 -6.24
CA GLY A 10 -12.30 5.86 -7.24
C GLY A 10 -10.96 6.08 -7.89
N THR A 11 -10.95 6.92 -8.90
CA THR A 11 -9.75 7.39 -9.58
C THR A 11 -9.48 8.84 -9.22
N ASN A 12 -8.26 9.11 -8.76
CA ASN A 12 -7.74 10.45 -8.56
C ASN A 12 -6.70 10.77 -9.63
N THR A 13 -6.81 11.92 -10.28
CA THR A 13 -5.87 12.37 -11.30
C THR A 13 -5.29 13.71 -10.92
N GLY A 14 -3.95 13.81 -10.87
CA GLY A 14 -3.20 15.03 -10.64
C GLY A 14 -2.50 15.52 -11.91
N LEU A 15 -2.60 16.82 -12.20
CA LEU A 15 -1.82 17.52 -13.22
C LEU A 15 -0.71 18.31 -12.55
N TYR A 16 0.52 18.09 -12.97
CA TYR A 16 1.72 18.68 -12.36
C TYR A 16 2.53 19.46 -13.40
N SER A 17 3.06 20.61 -13.00
CA SER A 17 4.05 21.37 -13.77
C SER A 17 5.42 20.64 -13.80
N ALA A 18 6.37 21.20 -14.55
CA ALA A 18 7.70 20.60 -14.68
C ALA A 18 8.53 20.65 -13.38
N ASP A 19 8.20 21.53 -12.46
CA ASP A 19 8.83 21.69 -11.16
C ASP A 19 8.11 20.91 -10.03
N GLY A 20 7.14 20.05 -10.39
CA GLY A 20 6.41 19.21 -9.45
C GLY A 20 5.22 19.89 -8.77
N THR A 21 4.92 21.16 -9.08
CA THR A 21 3.75 21.85 -8.50
C THR A 21 2.45 21.25 -9.02
N LEU A 22 1.53 20.88 -8.12
CA LEU A 22 0.18 20.43 -8.45
C LEU A 22 -0.62 21.62 -9.03
N VAL A 23 -1.01 21.51 -10.30
CA VAL A 23 -1.78 22.55 -11.03
C VAL A 23 -3.29 22.35 -10.84
N ALA A 24 -3.73 21.09 -10.93
CA ALA A 24 -5.12 20.70 -10.78
C ALA A 24 -5.23 19.24 -10.35
N SER A 25 -6.32 18.90 -9.67
CA SER A 25 -6.68 17.51 -9.37
C SER A 25 -8.17 17.30 -9.62
N ALA A 26 -8.53 16.04 -9.92
CA ALA A 26 -9.90 15.60 -10.10
C ALA A 26 -10.08 14.20 -9.56
N TYR A 27 -11.24 13.94 -8.97
CA TYR A 27 -11.62 12.63 -8.42
C TYR A 27 -12.96 12.18 -8.97
N GLU A 28 -13.08 10.89 -9.26
CA GLU A 28 -14.34 10.24 -9.61
C GLU A 28 -14.44 8.88 -8.92
N GLY A 29 -15.47 8.74 -8.09
CA GLY A 29 -15.74 7.51 -7.33
C GLY A 29 -16.50 6.47 -8.15
N TYR A 30 -16.35 5.19 -7.74
CA TYR A 30 -17.13 4.06 -8.26
C TYR A 30 -17.30 3.01 -7.16
N ASP A 31 -18.34 2.17 -7.34
CA ASP A 31 -18.75 1.21 -6.33
C ASP A 31 -17.91 -0.08 -6.38
N VAL A 32 -17.80 -0.73 -5.22
CA VAL A 32 -17.39 -2.12 -5.08
C VAL A 32 -18.63 -2.98 -4.93
N LEU A 33 -18.70 -4.08 -5.65
CA LEU A 33 -19.78 -5.06 -5.55
C LEU A 33 -19.39 -6.15 -4.55
N PHE A 34 -20.32 -6.48 -3.66
CA PHE A 34 -20.17 -7.55 -2.67
C PHE A 34 -21.25 -8.63 -2.91
N PRO A 35 -21.10 -9.49 -3.94
CA PRO A 35 -22.14 -10.47 -4.32
C PRO A 35 -22.45 -11.49 -3.22
N HIS A 36 -21.42 -11.85 -2.44
CA HIS A 36 -21.52 -12.77 -1.31
C HIS A 36 -20.59 -12.31 -0.16
N PRO A 37 -20.77 -12.81 1.06
CA PRO A 37 -19.82 -12.56 2.15
C PRO A 37 -18.39 -12.97 1.75
N GLY A 38 -17.43 -12.07 1.95
CA GLY A 38 -16.03 -12.28 1.58
C GLY A 38 -15.70 -12.10 0.08
N TRP A 39 -16.69 -11.79 -0.77
CA TRP A 39 -16.49 -11.50 -2.18
C TRP A 39 -16.42 -10.00 -2.43
N ALA A 40 -15.51 -9.56 -3.30
CA ALA A 40 -15.38 -8.16 -3.69
C ALA A 40 -15.00 -8.06 -5.17
N GLU A 41 -15.88 -7.44 -5.95
CA GLU A 41 -15.75 -7.33 -7.40
C GLU A 41 -15.88 -5.89 -7.87
N GLN A 42 -15.27 -5.57 -9.01
CA GLN A 42 -15.49 -4.32 -9.73
C GLN A 42 -15.62 -4.56 -11.23
N ASP A 43 -16.49 -3.79 -11.90
CA ASP A 43 -16.48 -3.70 -13.36
C ASP A 43 -15.25 -2.88 -13.82
N PRO A 44 -14.28 -3.47 -14.52
CA PRO A 44 -13.07 -2.75 -14.95
C PRO A 44 -13.36 -1.55 -15.86
N SER A 45 -14.53 -1.52 -16.52
CA SER A 45 -14.94 -0.40 -17.37
C SER A 45 -15.15 0.88 -16.56
N LEU A 46 -15.46 0.78 -15.27
CA LEU A 46 -15.62 1.93 -14.37
C LEU A 46 -14.30 2.66 -14.17
N TRP A 47 -13.18 1.92 -14.05
CA TRP A 47 -11.85 2.51 -13.95
C TRP A 47 -11.52 3.36 -15.17
N ILE A 48 -11.82 2.84 -16.37
CA ILE A 48 -11.57 3.53 -17.64
C ILE A 48 -12.46 4.77 -17.77
N LYS A 49 -13.74 4.67 -17.41
CA LYS A 49 -14.67 5.82 -17.43
C LYS A 49 -14.20 6.93 -16.48
N ALA A 50 -13.80 6.57 -15.26
CA ALA A 50 -13.29 7.51 -14.27
C ALA A 50 -11.97 8.17 -14.72
N LEU A 51 -11.04 7.41 -15.30
CA LEU A 51 -9.83 7.94 -15.94
C LEU A 51 -10.15 8.96 -17.04
N HIS A 52 -11.04 8.61 -17.96
CA HIS A 52 -11.45 9.52 -19.05
C HIS A 52 -12.04 10.81 -18.50
N SER A 53 -12.86 10.72 -17.45
CA SER A 53 -13.52 11.85 -16.83
C SER A 53 -12.54 12.76 -16.09
N THR A 54 -11.72 12.19 -15.21
CA THR A 54 -10.77 12.96 -14.37
C THR A 54 -9.66 13.60 -15.21
N ILE A 55 -9.17 12.91 -16.24
CA ILE A 55 -8.19 13.49 -17.18
C ILE A 55 -8.80 14.68 -17.92
N ARG A 56 -10.03 14.60 -18.44
CA ARG A 56 -10.69 15.77 -19.07
C ARG A 56 -10.83 16.94 -18.13
N GLN A 57 -11.15 16.69 -16.85
CA GLN A 57 -11.30 17.75 -15.86
C GLN A 57 -9.97 18.48 -15.63
N VAL A 58 -8.86 17.77 -15.43
CA VAL A 58 -7.56 18.43 -15.23
C VAL A 58 -7.01 19.09 -16.49
N LEU A 59 -7.33 18.56 -17.68
CA LEU A 59 -6.95 19.18 -18.96
C LEU A 59 -7.63 20.52 -19.22
N ALA A 60 -8.71 20.86 -18.54
CA ALA A 60 -9.32 22.19 -18.65
C ALA A 60 -8.38 23.33 -18.21
N HIS A 61 -7.28 23.01 -17.53
CA HIS A 61 -6.34 23.99 -16.99
C HIS A 61 -5.11 24.24 -17.87
N VAL A 62 -4.87 23.41 -18.91
CA VAL A 62 -3.71 23.52 -19.79
C VAL A 62 -4.06 23.09 -21.22
N PRO A 63 -3.37 23.58 -22.26
CA PRO A 63 -3.48 23.03 -23.60
C PRO A 63 -3.04 21.54 -23.60
N PRO A 64 -3.72 20.64 -24.34
CA PRO A 64 -3.36 19.21 -24.39
C PRO A 64 -1.90 18.94 -24.75
N GLU A 65 -1.32 19.75 -25.62
CA GLU A 65 0.06 19.65 -26.11
C GLU A 65 1.10 19.97 -25.02
N ALA A 66 0.68 20.62 -23.94
CA ALA A 66 1.54 20.90 -22.78
C ALA A 66 1.77 19.64 -21.95
N VAL A 67 0.86 18.65 -22.02
CA VAL A 67 1.01 17.38 -21.28
C VAL A 67 2.02 16.47 -21.98
N LYS A 68 3.18 16.26 -21.36
CA LYS A 68 4.28 15.48 -21.96
C LYS A 68 4.15 13.97 -21.69
N ALA A 69 3.68 13.61 -20.50
CA ALA A 69 3.54 12.21 -20.12
C ALA A 69 2.39 11.98 -19.14
N ILE A 70 1.92 10.73 -19.11
CA ILE A 70 0.96 10.18 -18.17
C ILE A 70 1.46 8.84 -17.63
N SER A 71 1.19 8.55 -16.36
CA SER A 71 1.48 7.29 -15.71
C SER A 71 0.41 6.97 -14.65
N PHE A 72 0.40 5.74 -14.15
CA PHE A 72 -0.65 5.19 -13.31
C PHE A 72 -0.08 4.57 -12.04
N GLY A 73 -0.66 4.92 -10.89
CA GLY A 73 -0.69 4.09 -9.70
C GLY A 73 -1.97 3.27 -9.72
N SER A 74 -1.93 2.00 -9.38
CA SER A 74 -3.11 1.14 -9.43
C SER A 74 -3.22 0.24 -8.21
N GLN A 75 -4.46 -0.04 -7.78
CA GLN A 75 -4.69 -1.00 -6.72
C GLN A 75 -3.98 -2.33 -6.99
N LEU A 76 -3.40 -2.91 -5.94
CA LEU A 76 -2.67 -4.17 -5.96
C LEU A 76 -3.62 -5.38 -5.81
N ASP A 77 -3.09 -6.60 -5.89
CA ASP A 77 -3.78 -7.88 -5.65
C ASP A 77 -5.07 -8.11 -6.45
N GLY A 78 -5.36 -7.25 -7.43
CA GLY A 78 -6.50 -7.40 -8.33
C GLY A 78 -6.21 -8.36 -9.48
N MET A 79 -7.27 -9.06 -9.95
CA MET A 79 -7.21 -9.93 -11.12
C MET A 79 -8.32 -9.59 -12.12
N VAL A 80 -7.93 -9.22 -13.32
CA VAL A 80 -8.80 -9.06 -14.49
C VAL A 80 -8.53 -10.22 -15.45
N VAL A 81 -9.51 -11.10 -15.61
CA VAL A 81 -9.44 -12.20 -16.57
C VAL A 81 -9.97 -11.72 -17.92
N CYS A 82 -9.11 -11.71 -18.94
CA CYS A 82 -9.41 -11.15 -20.24
C CYS A 82 -9.27 -12.18 -21.35
N ASP A 83 -9.96 -11.95 -22.46
CA ASP A 83 -9.75 -12.69 -23.70
C ASP A 83 -8.36 -12.36 -24.33
N GLY A 84 -8.02 -13.02 -25.46
CA GLY A 84 -6.75 -12.78 -26.15
C GLY A 84 -6.57 -11.35 -26.71
N LYS A 85 -7.66 -10.56 -26.78
CA LYS A 85 -7.63 -9.15 -27.20
C LYS A 85 -7.59 -8.18 -26.03
N GLY A 86 -7.76 -8.68 -24.79
CA GLY A 86 -7.75 -7.89 -23.57
C GLY A 86 -9.11 -7.38 -23.15
N ALA A 87 -10.21 -7.87 -23.73
CA ALA A 87 -11.54 -7.57 -23.22
C ALA A 87 -11.84 -8.39 -21.97
N PRO A 88 -12.36 -7.78 -20.87
CA PRO A 88 -12.64 -8.49 -19.65
C PRO A 88 -13.79 -9.49 -19.86
N LEU A 89 -13.61 -10.70 -19.36
CA LEU A 89 -14.60 -11.79 -19.47
C LEU A 89 -15.59 -11.80 -18.31
N ARG A 90 -15.24 -11.08 -17.25
CA ARG A 90 -16.00 -10.95 -16.01
C ARG A 90 -15.58 -9.69 -15.24
N ASN A 91 -16.29 -9.37 -14.16
CA ASN A 91 -15.82 -8.37 -13.20
C ASN A 91 -14.45 -8.76 -12.64
N ALA A 92 -13.62 -7.77 -12.37
CA ALA A 92 -12.35 -7.97 -11.69
C ALA A 92 -12.57 -8.43 -10.24
N LEU A 93 -11.73 -9.36 -9.78
CA LEU A 93 -11.62 -9.71 -8.36
C LEU A 93 -10.57 -8.78 -7.75
N ILE A 94 -10.95 -7.96 -6.76
CA ILE A 94 -10.06 -6.96 -6.18
C ILE A 94 -9.40 -7.45 -4.89
N TRP A 95 -8.48 -6.68 -4.31
CA TRP A 95 -7.68 -7.08 -3.15
C TRP A 95 -8.50 -7.51 -1.91
N MET A 96 -9.70 -6.94 -1.73
CA MET A 96 -10.60 -7.31 -0.62
C MET A 96 -11.27 -8.68 -0.77
N ASP A 97 -11.18 -9.31 -1.96
CA ASP A 97 -11.82 -10.58 -2.25
C ASP A 97 -11.11 -11.75 -1.58
N ARG A 98 -11.84 -12.53 -0.80
CA ARG A 98 -11.35 -13.68 -0.04
C ARG A 98 -11.94 -15.02 -0.48
N ARG A 99 -12.62 -15.06 -1.65
CA ARG A 99 -13.27 -16.30 -2.11
C ARG A 99 -12.32 -17.47 -2.41
N ALA A 100 -11.05 -17.18 -2.64
CA ALA A 100 -10.04 -18.16 -3.04
C ALA A 100 -9.34 -18.88 -1.85
N GLU A 101 -9.93 -18.87 -0.65
CA GLU A 101 -9.33 -19.54 0.54
C GLU A 101 -9.10 -21.04 0.32
N ALA A 102 -10.03 -21.73 -0.37
CA ALA A 102 -9.91 -23.15 -0.67
C ALA A 102 -8.74 -23.43 -1.63
N GLN A 103 -8.53 -22.56 -2.64
CA GLN A 103 -7.42 -22.67 -3.59
C GLN A 103 -6.08 -22.42 -2.90
N ALA A 104 -6.00 -21.41 -2.04
CA ALA A 104 -4.80 -21.12 -1.24
C ALA A 104 -4.46 -22.30 -0.30
N ALA A 105 -5.46 -22.85 0.39
CA ALA A 105 -5.28 -24.01 1.25
C ALA A 105 -4.82 -25.28 0.48
N ALA A 106 -5.40 -25.51 -0.70
CA ALA A 106 -5.00 -26.62 -1.58
C ALA A 106 -3.58 -26.41 -2.15
N PHE A 107 -3.21 -25.18 -2.45
CA PHE A 107 -1.86 -24.84 -2.93
C PHE A 107 -0.82 -25.06 -1.82
N ALA A 108 -1.13 -24.71 -0.57
CA ALA A 108 -0.27 -24.92 0.60
C ALA A 108 0.04 -26.41 0.90
N GLN A 109 -0.72 -27.35 0.33
CA GLN A 109 -0.41 -28.78 0.41
C GLN A 109 0.71 -29.21 -0.57
N ARG A 110 1.03 -28.39 -1.56
CA ARG A 110 2.03 -28.66 -2.62
C ARG A 110 3.28 -27.83 -2.46
N VAL A 111 3.15 -26.59 -1.98
CA VAL A 111 4.24 -25.65 -1.76
C VAL A 111 4.13 -25.17 -0.32
N SER A 112 5.21 -25.33 0.47
CA SER A 112 5.21 -24.83 1.85
C SER A 112 5.10 -23.32 1.88
N ARG A 113 4.66 -22.75 3.01
CA ARG A 113 4.58 -21.29 3.18
C ARG A 113 5.96 -20.64 3.06
N GLU A 114 6.97 -21.29 3.62
CA GLU A 114 8.36 -20.87 3.58
C GLU A 114 8.90 -20.88 2.15
N ASP A 115 8.67 -21.97 1.39
CA ASP A 115 9.11 -22.04 -0.01
C ASP A 115 8.38 -21.02 -0.88
N PHE A 116 7.07 -20.82 -0.66
CA PHE A 116 6.32 -19.79 -1.36
C PHE A 116 6.90 -18.40 -1.10
N TYR A 117 7.08 -18.06 0.17
CA TYR A 117 7.67 -16.78 0.57
C TYR A 117 9.09 -16.59 -0.01
N HIS A 118 9.91 -17.62 0.02
CA HIS A 118 11.25 -17.60 -0.58
C HIS A 118 11.22 -17.31 -2.07
N HIS A 119 10.24 -17.85 -2.81
CA HIS A 119 10.14 -17.69 -4.26
C HIS A 119 9.55 -16.36 -4.70
N VAL A 120 8.61 -15.79 -3.96
CA VAL A 120 7.84 -14.61 -4.40
C VAL A 120 7.89 -13.43 -3.44
N GLY A 121 8.55 -13.57 -2.28
CA GLY A 121 8.74 -12.49 -1.30
C GLY A 121 7.49 -12.11 -0.52
N THR A 122 6.35 -12.81 -0.73
CA THR A 122 5.06 -12.52 -0.10
C THR A 122 4.53 -13.72 0.67
N ASN A 123 3.67 -13.47 1.66
CA ASN A 123 3.01 -14.54 2.40
C ASN A 123 1.98 -15.29 1.54
N LEU A 124 1.77 -16.57 1.82
CA LEU A 124 0.73 -17.36 1.17
C LEU A 124 -0.63 -16.99 1.78
N ASP A 125 -1.33 -16.07 1.11
CA ASP A 125 -2.64 -15.55 1.52
C ASP A 125 -3.61 -15.51 0.33
N SER A 126 -4.90 -15.82 0.59
CA SER A 126 -5.96 -15.89 -0.44
C SER A 126 -6.26 -14.54 -1.12
N SER A 127 -5.78 -13.43 -0.58
CA SER A 127 -5.90 -12.10 -1.19
C SER A 127 -5.08 -11.94 -2.45
N HIS A 128 -3.98 -12.69 -2.62
CA HIS A 128 -3.14 -12.55 -3.81
C HIS A 128 -3.82 -13.04 -5.08
N ALA A 129 -3.53 -12.35 -6.16
CA ALA A 129 -4.22 -12.54 -7.44
C ALA A 129 -4.02 -13.93 -8.05
N ILE A 130 -2.90 -14.63 -7.77
CA ILE A 130 -2.70 -16.03 -8.19
C ILE A 130 -3.87 -16.92 -7.76
N PHE A 131 -4.31 -16.82 -6.49
CA PHE A 131 -5.38 -17.67 -5.96
C PHE A 131 -6.74 -17.32 -6.57
N LYS A 132 -6.97 -16.04 -6.89
CA LYS A 132 -8.16 -15.60 -7.62
C LYS A 132 -8.20 -16.17 -9.04
N ALA A 133 -7.05 -16.24 -9.73
CA ALA A 133 -6.95 -16.90 -11.02
C ALA A 133 -7.25 -18.40 -10.93
N LEU A 134 -6.74 -19.08 -9.89
CA LEU A 134 -7.05 -20.49 -9.61
C LEU A 134 -8.54 -20.70 -9.31
N TRP A 135 -9.16 -19.80 -8.56
CA TRP A 135 -10.59 -19.86 -8.28
C TRP A 135 -11.40 -19.75 -9.58
N VAL A 136 -11.08 -18.78 -10.46
CA VAL A 136 -11.77 -18.64 -11.76
C VAL A 136 -11.58 -19.90 -12.62
N ARG A 137 -10.40 -20.50 -12.60
CA ARG A 137 -10.14 -21.77 -13.31
C ARG A 137 -11.02 -22.90 -12.79
N ASP A 138 -11.17 -23.02 -11.48
CA ASP A 138 -11.85 -24.15 -10.85
C ASP A 138 -13.39 -23.98 -10.82
N GLU A 139 -13.87 -22.75 -10.62
CA GLU A 139 -15.30 -22.45 -10.40
C GLU A 139 -15.99 -21.85 -11.65
N GLU A 140 -15.22 -21.23 -12.55
CA GLU A 140 -15.72 -20.65 -13.81
C GLU A 140 -14.93 -21.16 -15.02
N PRO A 141 -14.90 -22.50 -15.26
CA PRO A 141 -14.02 -23.11 -16.26
C PRO A 141 -14.25 -22.61 -17.69
N ASP A 142 -15.47 -22.23 -18.05
CA ASP A 142 -15.79 -21.70 -19.40
C ASP A 142 -15.17 -20.31 -19.60
N ALA A 143 -15.20 -19.46 -18.56
CA ALA A 143 -14.57 -18.16 -18.58
C ALA A 143 -13.04 -18.31 -18.65
N PHE A 144 -12.47 -19.22 -17.86
CA PHE A 144 -11.03 -19.48 -17.85
C PHE A 144 -10.54 -20.11 -19.18
N ALA A 145 -11.31 -21.01 -19.78
CA ALA A 145 -10.99 -21.60 -21.08
C ALA A 145 -10.99 -20.56 -22.23
N SER A 146 -11.76 -19.48 -22.08
CA SER A 146 -11.80 -18.35 -23.02
C SER A 146 -10.73 -17.30 -22.73
N ALA A 147 -10.03 -17.41 -21.58
CA ALA A 147 -9.05 -16.45 -21.16
C ALA A 147 -7.76 -16.56 -21.98
N GLY A 148 -7.29 -15.43 -22.46
CA GLY A 148 -6.00 -15.29 -23.11
C GLY A 148 -4.99 -14.50 -22.29
N ARG A 149 -5.48 -13.75 -21.28
CA ARG A 149 -4.65 -12.89 -20.41
C ARG A 149 -5.17 -12.83 -18.98
N LEU A 150 -4.24 -12.84 -18.05
CA LEU A 150 -4.44 -12.60 -16.62
C LEU A 150 -3.73 -11.29 -16.26
N MET A 151 -4.47 -10.23 -16.04
CA MET A 151 -3.90 -8.89 -15.88
C MET A 151 -4.19 -8.30 -14.51
N PRO A 152 -3.21 -7.71 -13.80
CA PRO A 152 -3.52 -6.81 -12.70
C PRO A 152 -4.20 -5.54 -13.21
N PRO A 153 -4.89 -4.76 -12.33
CA PRO A 153 -5.60 -3.53 -12.72
C PRO A 153 -4.74 -2.55 -13.51
N GLY A 154 -3.47 -2.34 -13.09
CA GLY A 154 -2.53 -1.46 -13.79
C GLY A 154 -2.27 -1.86 -15.24
N SER A 155 -2.09 -3.17 -15.52
CA SER A 155 -1.90 -3.65 -16.89
C SER A 155 -3.15 -3.47 -17.76
N PHE A 156 -4.34 -3.66 -17.18
CA PHE A 156 -5.60 -3.42 -17.89
C PHE A 156 -5.75 -1.94 -18.28
N VAL A 157 -5.45 -1.03 -17.34
CA VAL A 157 -5.45 0.42 -17.60
C VAL A 157 -4.40 0.81 -18.66
N LEU A 158 -3.20 0.26 -18.55
CA LEU A 158 -2.11 0.52 -19.48
C LEU A 158 -2.45 0.05 -20.91
N GLN A 159 -3.10 -1.13 -21.04
CA GLN A 159 -3.56 -1.63 -22.34
C GLN A 159 -4.57 -0.67 -22.98
N GLU A 160 -5.49 -0.09 -22.22
CA GLU A 160 -6.44 0.90 -22.75
C GLU A 160 -5.72 2.19 -23.18
N ALA A 161 -4.78 2.67 -22.38
CA ALA A 161 -4.07 3.92 -22.65
C ALA A 161 -3.07 3.81 -23.83
N ALA A 162 -2.30 2.71 -23.89
CA ALA A 162 -1.17 2.55 -24.82
C ALA A 162 -1.33 1.39 -25.81
N GLY A 163 -2.32 0.52 -25.64
CA GLY A 163 -2.54 -0.65 -26.52
C GLY A 163 -1.59 -1.81 -26.26
N VAL A 164 -0.84 -1.80 -25.16
CA VAL A 164 0.13 -2.85 -24.78
C VAL A 164 -0.22 -3.48 -23.44
N ALA A 165 -0.06 -4.79 -23.31
CA ALA A 165 -0.26 -5.52 -22.07
C ALA A 165 1.10 -5.73 -21.39
N MET A 166 1.55 -4.72 -20.66
CA MET A 166 2.75 -4.77 -19.82
C MET A 166 2.37 -4.63 -18.35
N VAL A 167 3.24 -5.09 -17.47
CA VAL A 167 3.11 -4.94 -16.01
C VAL A 167 4.43 -4.51 -15.43
N ASP A 168 4.39 -3.57 -14.48
CA ASP A 168 5.55 -3.24 -13.69
C ASP A 168 5.85 -4.33 -12.65
N PHE A 169 7.07 -4.31 -12.14
CA PHE A 169 7.52 -5.34 -11.20
C PHE A 169 6.73 -5.36 -9.88
N SER A 170 6.19 -4.23 -9.42
CA SER A 170 5.43 -4.17 -8.17
C SER A 170 4.03 -4.80 -8.33
N ASN A 171 3.29 -4.44 -9.38
CA ASN A 171 2.03 -5.11 -9.71
C ASN A 171 2.23 -6.60 -10.03
N ALA A 172 3.35 -6.97 -10.68
CA ALA A 172 3.68 -8.37 -10.93
C ALA A 172 3.99 -9.12 -9.63
N SER A 173 4.63 -8.47 -8.65
CA SER A 173 4.90 -9.04 -7.33
C SER A 173 3.61 -9.27 -6.55
N SER A 174 2.64 -8.35 -6.61
CA SER A 174 1.34 -8.50 -5.94
C SER A 174 0.49 -9.64 -6.52
N LEU A 175 0.77 -10.07 -7.76
CA LEU A 175 0.17 -11.31 -8.27
C LEU A 175 0.65 -12.55 -7.52
N ALA A 176 1.72 -12.43 -6.70
CA ALA A 176 2.47 -13.50 -6.05
C ALA A 176 2.99 -14.57 -7.06
N LEU A 177 3.50 -14.09 -8.19
CA LEU A 177 4.07 -14.88 -9.29
C LEU A 177 5.47 -14.40 -9.70
N LEU A 178 5.93 -13.25 -9.21
CA LEU A 178 7.24 -12.68 -9.52
C LEU A 178 8.27 -13.07 -8.45
N ASP A 179 9.47 -13.45 -8.86
CA ASP A 179 10.63 -13.51 -7.99
C ASP A 179 11.19 -12.08 -7.81
N PRO A 180 11.13 -11.49 -6.61
CA PRO A 180 11.57 -10.12 -6.38
C PRO A 180 13.08 -9.93 -6.55
N THR A 181 13.87 -11.00 -6.49
CA THR A 181 15.33 -10.96 -6.65
C THR A 181 15.74 -10.87 -8.10
N THR A 182 15.19 -11.74 -8.95
CA THR A 182 15.49 -11.79 -10.38
C THR A 182 14.64 -10.82 -11.20
N ARG A 183 13.48 -10.40 -10.66
CA ARG A 183 12.44 -9.62 -11.36
C ARG A 183 11.92 -10.35 -12.61
N GLU A 184 11.85 -11.66 -12.54
CA GLU A 184 11.27 -12.53 -13.54
C GLU A 184 10.09 -13.30 -12.96
N TRP A 185 9.21 -13.80 -13.80
CA TRP A 185 8.15 -14.70 -13.34
C TRP A 185 8.75 -15.94 -12.69
N SER A 186 8.34 -16.29 -11.48
CA SER A 186 8.80 -17.48 -10.78
C SER A 186 8.28 -18.74 -11.48
N GLY A 187 9.13 -19.37 -12.29
CA GLY A 187 8.77 -20.59 -13.01
C GLY A 187 8.26 -21.69 -12.08
N ALA A 188 8.84 -21.82 -10.89
CA ALA A 188 8.44 -22.81 -9.90
C ALA A 188 6.99 -22.58 -9.41
N ILE A 189 6.62 -21.33 -9.12
CA ILE A 189 5.28 -21.00 -8.62
C ILE A 189 4.25 -21.03 -9.75
N VAL A 190 4.59 -20.54 -10.95
CA VAL A 190 3.72 -20.63 -12.15
C VAL A 190 3.41 -22.10 -12.50
N GLU A 191 4.43 -22.98 -12.47
CA GLU A 191 4.26 -24.42 -12.70
C GLU A 191 3.42 -25.07 -11.60
N ALA A 192 3.71 -24.80 -10.33
CA ALA A 192 2.92 -25.31 -9.20
C ALA A 192 1.45 -24.85 -9.25
N ALA A 193 1.18 -23.64 -9.75
CA ALA A 193 -0.16 -23.15 -9.99
C ALA A 193 -0.85 -23.83 -11.19
N GLY A 194 -0.09 -24.43 -12.11
CA GLY A 194 -0.60 -24.97 -13.35
C GLY A 194 -1.13 -23.89 -14.30
N LEU A 195 -0.52 -22.70 -14.25
CA LEU A 195 -0.85 -21.58 -15.13
C LEU A 195 0.07 -21.57 -16.35
N ASP A 196 -0.45 -21.05 -17.46
CA ASP A 196 0.37 -20.80 -18.64
C ASP A 196 1.02 -19.41 -18.53
N ILE A 197 2.35 -19.36 -18.45
CA ILE A 197 3.12 -18.12 -18.36
C ILE A 197 2.81 -17.14 -19.50
N ARG A 198 2.36 -17.64 -20.67
CA ARG A 198 1.96 -16.80 -21.82
C ARG A 198 0.69 -15.98 -21.58
N MET A 199 -0.08 -16.31 -20.55
CA MET A 199 -1.23 -15.51 -20.13
C MET A 199 -0.84 -14.29 -19.29
N LEU A 200 0.41 -14.26 -18.77
CA LEU A 200 0.91 -13.17 -17.95
C LEU A 200 1.42 -12.03 -18.86
N PRO A 201 1.26 -10.74 -18.42
CA PRO A 201 1.78 -9.60 -19.18
C PRO A 201 3.31 -9.60 -19.29
N GLU A 202 3.84 -8.85 -20.24
CA GLU A 202 5.27 -8.58 -20.34
C GLU A 202 5.74 -7.70 -19.17
N LEU A 203 6.86 -8.09 -18.53
CA LEU A 203 7.44 -7.38 -17.40
C LEU A 203 8.24 -6.15 -17.86
N ALA A 204 8.09 -5.03 -17.15
CA ALA A 204 8.86 -3.81 -17.42
C ALA A 204 9.11 -3.01 -16.13
N PRO A 205 10.13 -2.14 -16.07
CA PRO A 205 10.26 -1.15 -14.99
C PRO A 205 9.09 -0.17 -14.96
N GLY A 206 8.70 0.31 -13.79
CA GLY A 206 7.64 1.32 -13.65
C GLY A 206 7.93 2.63 -14.39
N THR A 207 9.20 2.97 -14.58
CA THR A 207 9.66 4.13 -15.35
C THR A 207 9.74 3.88 -16.86
N HIS A 208 9.37 2.70 -17.37
CA HIS A 208 9.47 2.39 -18.78
C HIS A 208 8.42 3.16 -19.60
N GLY A 209 8.87 3.93 -20.60
CA GLY A 209 8.00 4.58 -21.56
C GLY A 209 7.55 3.59 -22.65
N VAL A 210 6.26 3.24 -22.70
CA VAL A 210 5.74 2.23 -23.63
C VAL A 210 5.31 2.77 -24.99
N GLY A 211 5.38 4.07 -25.17
CA GLY A 211 4.96 4.73 -26.42
C GLY A 211 4.05 5.92 -26.16
N ARG A 212 3.03 6.09 -27.00
CA ARG A 212 2.10 7.21 -26.98
C ARG A 212 0.68 6.72 -26.77
N VAL A 213 -0.18 7.60 -26.30
CA VAL A 213 -1.60 7.30 -26.12
C VAL A 213 -2.24 6.80 -27.42
N THR A 214 -3.11 5.77 -27.31
CA THR A 214 -3.90 5.25 -28.43
C THR A 214 -4.81 6.35 -29.02
N ALA A 215 -5.28 6.17 -30.26
CA ALA A 215 -6.24 7.08 -30.86
C ALA A 215 -7.55 7.16 -30.07
N GLY A 216 -8.01 5.99 -29.57
CA GLY A 216 -9.22 5.89 -28.76
C GLY A 216 -9.08 6.66 -27.46
N PHE A 217 -8.00 6.42 -26.72
CA PHE A 217 -7.74 7.07 -25.43
C PHE A 217 -7.57 8.59 -25.59
N ALA A 218 -6.82 9.05 -26.60
CA ALA A 218 -6.68 10.47 -26.91
C ALA A 218 -8.04 11.14 -27.22
N SER A 219 -8.87 10.49 -28.04
CA SER A 219 -10.22 10.99 -28.34
C SER A 219 -11.13 11.02 -27.11
N ALA A 220 -11.05 10.02 -26.24
CA ALA A 220 -11.86 9.93 -25.04
C ALA A 220 -11.45 10.93 -23.94
N THR A 221 -10.15 11.21 -23.81
CA THR A 221 -9.60 12.07 -22.75
C THR A 221 -9.35 13.51 -23.18
N GLY A 222 -9.14 13.75 -24.47
CA GLY A 222 -8.68 15.05 -25.00
C GLY A 222 -7.16 15.24 -24.97
N LEU A 223 -6.38 14.22 -24.57
CA LEU A 223 -4.91 14.25 -24.60
C LEU A 223 -4.38 14.38 -26.04
N ALA A 224 -3.26 15.07 -26.20
CA ALA A 224 -2.53 15.09 -27.46
C ALA A 224 -1.98 13.69 -27.78
N ARG A 225 -1.98 13.30 -29.06
CA ARG A 225 -1.47 11.98 -29.50
C ARG A 225 0.00 11.74 -29.18
N GLU A 226 0.75 12.81 -28.96
CA GLU A 226 2.17 12.82 -28.64
C GLU A 226 2.46 12.55 -27.16
N THR A 227 1.44 12.57 -26.30
CA THR A 227 1.60 12.31 -24.86
C THR A 227 2.20 10.91 -24.65
N CYS A 228 3.35 10.87 -23.99
CA CYS A 228 4.04 9.62 -23.63
C CYS A 228 3.26 8.86 -22.56
N VAL A 229 3.13 7.55 -22.70
CA VAL A 229 2.58 6.70 -21.66
C VAL A 229 3.72 5.95 -20.97
N VAL A 230 3.75 5.99 -19.65
CA VAL A 230 4.74 5.32 -18.80
C VAL A 230 4.01 4.26 -17.97
N VAL A 231 4.64 3.10 -17.78
CA VAL A 231 4.02 1.91 -17.18
C VAL A 231 3.36 2.23 -15.83
N GLY A 232 4.07 2.90 -14.92
CA GLY A 232 3.57 3.15 -13.58
C GLY A 232 3.92 2.04 -12.59
N CYS A 233 3.19 1.96 -11.47
CA CYS A 233 3.42 0.94 -10.44
C CYS A 233 2.16 0.72 -9.59
N GLY A 234 2.25 -0.17 -8.58
CA GLY A 234 1.22 -0.31 -7.56
C GLY A 234 0.97 1.00 -6.81
N ASP A 235 -0.26 1.22 -6.35
CA ASP A 235 -0.68 2.45 -5.68
C ASP A 235 0.13 2.73 -4.41
N GLU A 236 0.48 1.70 -3.66
CA GLU A 236 1.31 1.82 -2.45
C GLU A 236 2.74 2.24 -2.78
N MET A 237 3.36 1.66 -3.82
CA MET A 237 4.69 2.06 -4.29
C MET A 237 4.68 3.49 -4.84
N ALA A 238 3.63 3.87 -5.56
CA ALA A 238 3.44 5.24 -6.00
C ALA A 238 3.25 6.19 -4.80
N ALA A 239 2.47 5.79 -3.79
CA ALA A 239 2.26 6.58 -2.58
C ALA A 239 3.57 6.84 -1.83
N THR A 240 4.45 5.83 -1.72
CA THR A 240 5.77 6.00 -1.08
C THR A 240 6.63 7.01 -1.83
N LEU A 241 6.71 6.94 -3.16
CA LEU A 241 7.41 7.93 -3.99
C LEU A 241 6.85 9.34 -3.82
N GLY A 242 5.52 9.47 -3.90
CA GLY A 242 4.84 10.75 -3.72
C GLY A 242 4.88 11.29 -2.28
N ALA A 243 5.18 10.45 -1.30
CA ALA A 243 5.50 10.85 0.08
C ALA A 243 6.98 11.23 0.26
N GLY A 244 7.81 11.09 -0.78
CA GLY A 244 9.24 11.35 -0.73
C GLY A 244 10.05 10.24 -0.06
N VAL A 245 9.52 9.02 -0.01
CA VAL A 245 10.17 7.84 0.54
C VAL A 245 10.77 7.05 -0.63
N TYR A 246 12.05 7.26 -0.91
CA TYR A 246 12.76 6.66 -2.04
C TYR A 246 14.20 6.24 -1.70
N ALA A 247 14.76 6.81 -0.65
CA ALA A 247 16.12 6.48 -0.24
C ALA A 247 16.16 5.24 0.67
N PRO A 248 17.16 4.35 0.53
CA PRO A 248 17.29 3.18 1.40
C PRO A 248 17.28 3.55 2.89
N GLY A 249 16.44 2.89 3.66
CA GLY A 249 16.22 3.16 5.08
C GLY A 249 15.14 4.20 5.41
N ASP A 250 14.61 4.92 4.42
CA ASP A 250 13.42 5.74 4.61
C ASP A 250 12.18 4.83 4.71
N VAL A 251 11.27 5.19 5.62
CA VAL A 251 10.02 4.44 5.89
C VAL A 251 8.81 5.32 5.64
N CYS A 252 7.81 4.79 4.97
CA CYS A 252 6.47 5.33 4.87
C CYS A 252 5.55 4.62 5.88
N ASP A 253 4.94 5.40 6.76
CA ASP A 253 3.96 4.95 7.75
C ASP A 253 2.59 5.54 7.35
N VAL A 254 1.72 4.69 6.81
CA VAL A 254 0.42 5.11 6.25
C VAL A 254 -0.67 4.96 7.30
N VAL A 255 -0.92 6.02 8.08
CA VAL A 255 -1.87 5.99 9.20
C VAL A 255 -3.29 6.29 8.72
N GLY A 256 -3.96 5.23 8.27
CA GLY A 256 -5.38 5.20 7.90
C GLY A 256 -6.23 4.42 8.91
N THR A 257 -7.28 3.74 8.44
CA THR A 257 -8.00 2.74 9.25
C THR A 257 -7.07 1.59 9.63
N ALA A 258 -6.35 1.04 8.66
CA ALA A 258 -5.15 0.24 8.84
C ALA A 258 -3.89 1.13 8.79
N GLU A 259 -2.75 0.56 9.15
CA GLU A 259 -1.45 1.23 9.17
C GLU A 259 -0.41 0.36 8.45
N PRO A 260 -0.44 0.33 7.09
CA PRO A 260 0.66 -0.27 6.33
C PRO A 260 1.97 0.47 6.59
N VAL A 261 3.06 -0.31 6.65
CA VAL A 261 4.41 0.21 6.90
C VAL A 261 5.34 -0.29 5.82
N CYS A 262 5.91 0.63 5.05
CA CYS A 262 6.77 0.34 3.91
C CYS A 262 8.14 0.97 4.08
N ALA A 263 9.20 0.23 3.83
CA ALA A 263 10.57 0.72 3.93
C ALA A 263 11.39 0.43 2.67
N VAL A 264 12.12 1.43 2.19
CA VAL A 264 12.94 1.29 0.98
C VAL A 264 14.25 0.57 1.27
N SER A 265 14.57 -0.43 0.43
CA SER A 265 15.84 -1.17 0.44
C SER A 265 16.55 -1.05 -0.91
N SER A 266 17.89 -1.01 -0.91
CA SER A 266 18.70 -1.05 -2.13
C SER A 266 18.93 -2.45 -2.69
N THR A 267 18.49 -3.49 -1.97
CA THR A 267 18.61 -4.89 -2.38
C THR A 267 17.38 -5.65 -1.89
N PRO A 268 16.99 -6.75 -2.56
CA PRO A 268 15.94 -7.60 -2.03
C PRO A 268 16.33 -8.14 -0.65
N ARG A 269 15.35 -8.26 0.23
CA ARG A 269 15.54 -8.76 1.60
C ARG A 269 14.54 -9.85 1.88
N GLU A 270 14.96 -10.83 2.62
CA GLU A 270 14.10 -11.90 3.13
C GLU A 270 14.01 -11.81 4.65
N ASP A 271 12.81 -11.70 5.17
CA ASP A 271 12.54 -11.77 6.60
C ASP A 271 12.22 -13.21 7.00
N ARG A 272 13.11 -13.83 7.77
CA ARG A 272 12.92 -15.20 8.24
C ARG A 272 11.70 -15.42 9.14
N THR A 273 11.14 -14.34 9.68
CA THR A 273 9.90 -14.38 10.47
C THR A 273 8.65 -14.25 9.61
N MET A 274 8.83 -13.93 8.32
CA MET A 274 7.76 -13.65 7.36
C MET A 274 6.78 -12.56 7.86
N LEU A 275 7.26 -11.65 8.72
CA LEU A 275 6.46 -10.54 9.23
C LEU A 275 6.35 -9.41 8.20
N VAL A 276 7.40 -9.23 7.39
CA VAL A 276 7.45 -8.24 6.30
C VAL A 276 7.64 -8.93 4.96
N GLU A 277 7.03 -8.42 3.94
CA GLU A 277 7.11 -8.88 2.55
C GLU A 277 8.12 -8.04 1.77
N CYS A 278 8.60 -8.54 0.64
CA CYS A 278 9.59 -7.87 -0.18
C CYS A 278 9.11 -7.75 -1.63
N HIS A 279 8.89 -6.53 -2.07
CA HIS A 279 8.43 -6.21 -3.42
C HIS A 279 9.48 -5.36 -4.16
N PRO A 280 9.63 -5.48 -5.48
CA PRO A 280 10.28 -4.43 -6.27
C PRO A 280 9.51 -3.12 -6.12
N HIS A 281 10.23 -2.00 -6.02
CA HIS A 281 9.64 -0.68 -5.90
C HIS A 281 9.33 -0.06 -7.28
N GLY A 282 8.59 1.06 -7.32
CA GLY A 282 8.38 1.83 -8.55
C GLY A 282 9.69 2.42 -9.11
N ASP A 283 10.68 2.68 -8.27
CA ASP A 283 12.06 2.94 -8.69
C ASP A 283 12.74 1.60 -9.05
N PRO A 284 13.24 1.44 -10.29
CA PRO A 284 13.80 0.17 -10.76
C PRO A 284 15.06 -0.30 -10.00
N ASP A 285 15.73 0.59 -9.24
CA ASP A 285 16.95 0.27 -8.52
C ASP A 285 16.71 -0.03 -7.03
N SER A 286 15.43 -0.15 -6.61
CA SER A 286 15.07 -0.33 -5.22
C SER A 286 13.98 -1.39 -5.01
N TRP A 287 13.82 -1.78 -3.75
CA TRP A 287 12.80 -2.70 -3.23
C TRP A 287 12.05 -2.04 -2.08
N LEU A 288 10.86 -2.51 -1.84
CA LEU A 288 10.03 -2.12 -0.71
C LEU A 288 9.87 -3.32 0.23
N LEU A 289 10.27 -3.17 1.49
CA LEU A 289 9.85 -4.07 2.55
C LEU A 289 8.52 -3.56 3.10
N GLU A 290 7.53 -4.42 3.14
CA GLU A 290 6.16 -4.06 3.50
C GLU A 290 5.63 -4.97 4.61
N ASN A 291 4.94 -4.38 5.57
CA ASN A 291 3.94 -5.06 6.37
C ASN A 291 2.58 -4.43 6.04
N PRO A 292 1.56 -5.21 5.62
CA PRO A 292 0.26 -4.67 5.20
C PRO A 292 -0.51 -3.98 6.34
N GLY A 293 0.07 -4.01 7.54
CA GLY A 293 -0.35 -3.17 8.65
C GLY A 293 -1.36 -3.83 9.58
N PHE A 294 -1.66 -3.10 10.61
CA PHE A 294 -2.60 -3.45 11.67
C PHE A 294 -3.69 -2.39 11.77
N VAL A 295 -4.75 -2.64 12.49
CA VAL A 295 -5.79 -1.63 12.75
C VAL A 295 -5.23 -0.57 13.71
N SER A 296 -5.11 0.67 13.24
CA SER A 296 -4.52 1.79 13.98
C SER A 296 -5.49 2.97 14.10
N GLY A 297 -5.63 3.80 13.08
CA GLY A 297 -6.64 4.87 13.10
C GLY A 297 -8.07 4.35 13.25
N GLY A 298 -8.32 3.10 12.85
CA GLY A 298 -9.56 2.39 13.13
C GLY A 298 -9.82 2.21 14.63
N ASN A 299 -8.77 1.91 15.42
CA ASN A 299 -8.87 1.81 16.88
C ASN A 299 -9.21 3.16 17.51
N LEU A 300 -8.58 4.25 17.03
CA LEU A 300 -8.89 5.59 17.51
C LEU A 300 -10.30 6.04 17.11
N ARG A 301 -10.77 5.66 15.90
CA ARG A 301 -12.15 5.89 15.48
C ARG A 301 -13.14 5.12 16.35
N TRP A 302 -12.91 3.84 16.57
CA TRP A 302 -13.72 3.02 17.47
C TRP A 302 -13.78 3.66 18.88
N TRP A 303 -12.65 4.11 19.40
CA TRP A 303 -12.55 4.80 20.69
C TRP A 303 -13.39 6.06 20.72
N ARG A 304 -13.29 6.90 19.68
CA ARG A 304 -14.11 8.11 19.52
C ARG A 304 -15.60 7.78 19.52
N ASP A 305 -16.02 6.91 18.62
CA ASP A 305 -17.43 6.66 18.31
C ASP A 305 -18.19 6.08 19.52
N HIS A 306 -17.52 5.23 20.32
CA HIS A 306 -18.15 4.53 21.45
C HIS A 306 -17.99 5.23 22.79
N PHE A 307 -16.98 6.08 22.97
CA PHE A 307 -16.67 6.68 24.29
C PHE A 307 -16.79 8.20 24.34
N PHE A 308 -16.84 8.87 23.18
CA PHE A 308 -16.98 10.33 23.08
C PHE A 308 -18.17 10.75 22.20
N GLY A 309 -18.55 9.91 21.25
CA GLY A 309 -19.55 10.17 20.21
C GLY A 309 -18.91 10.44 18.84
N PRO A 310 -19.60 10.05 17.74
CA PRO A 310 -19.04 10.06 16.38
C PRO A 310 -18.69 11.47 15.86
N ASP A 311 -19.34 12.51 16.40
CA ASP A 311 -19.11 13.91 16.01
C ASP A 311 -17.97 14.58 16.79
N SER A 312 -17.30 13.85 17.71
CA SER A 312 -16.20 14.40 18.49
C SER A 312 -14.94 14.58 17.66
N GLU A 313 -14.29 15.73 17.79
CA GLU A 313 -13.05 16.03 17.11
C GLU A 313 -11.88 15.26 17.71
N TYR A 314 -11.03 14.66 16.85
CA TYR A 314 -9.87 13.88 17.30
C TYR A 314 -8.88 14.68 18.14
N ASP A 315 -8.67 15.96 17.82
CA ASP A 315 -7.78 16.83 18.58
C ASP A 315 -8.28 17.04 20.02
N ALA A 316 -9.61 17.19 20.22
CA ALA A 316 -10.21 17.31 21.53
C ALA A 316 -10.09 16.02 22.36
N ILE A 317 -10.12 14.84 21.70
CA ILE A 317 -9.93 13.53 22.35
C ILE A 317 -8.45 13.33 22.74
N CYS A 318 -7.53 13.70 21.87
CA CYS A 318 -6.10 13.45 22.05
C CYS A 318 -5.40 14.50 22.93
N ALA A 319 -5.88 15.74 22.98
CA ALA A 319 -5.23 16.82 23.76
C ALA A 319 -5.03 16.46 25.24
N PRO A 320 -6.03 15.92 25.99
CA PRO A 320 -5.82 15.54 27.40
C PRO A 320 -4.83 14.38 27.59
N ALA A 321 -4.62 13.54 26.57
CA ALA A 321 -3.61 12.49 26.61
C ALA A 321 -2.17 13.04 26.55
N GLY A 322 -1.99 14.29 26.10
CA GLY A 322 -0.70 14.99 26.11
C GLY A 322 -0.20 15.28 27.53
N ASP A 323 -1.10 15.49 28.49
CA ASP A 323 -0.79 15.75 29.90
C ASP A 323 -0.50 14.47 30.70
N VAL A 324 -0.83 13.30 30.14
CA VAL A 324 -0.53 11.99 30.75
C VAL A 324 0.93 11.64 30.51
N ALA A 325 1.61 11.20 31.56
CA ALA A 325 3.00 10.78 31.46
C ALA A 325 3.19 9.65 30.42
N PRO A 326 4.35 9.57 29.71
CA PRO A 326 4.69 8.44 28.85
C PRO A 326 4.45 7.11 29.55
N GLY A 327 3.91 6.10 28.80
CA GLY A 327 3.53 4.80 29.34
C GLY A 327 2.19 4.76 30.05
N ALA A 328 1.38 5.84 29.94
CA ALA A 328 0.01 5.91 30.44
C ALA A 328 -0.13 5.38 31.90
N GLU A 329 0.85 5.68 32.77
CA GLU A 329 0.94 5.22 34.16
C GLU A 329 0.85 3.69 34.31
N GLY A 330 1.41 2.95 33.34
CA GLY A 330 1.46 1.50 33.34
C GLY A 330 0.28 0.82 32.64
N LEU A 331 -0.62 1.57 32.04
CA LEU A 331 -1.69 1.04 31.20
C LEU A 331 -1.14 0.67 29.81
N VAL A 332 -1.34 -0.57 29.38
CA VAL A 332 -0.92 -1.08 28.06
C VAL A 332 -2.14 -1.35 27.22
N PHE A 333 -2.09 -0.95 25.94
CA PHE A 333 -3.09 -1.32 24.95
C PHE A 333 -2.46 -2.21 23.86
N LEU A 334 -3.07 -3.38 23.61
CA LEU A 334 -2.75 -4.22 22.46
C LEU A 334 -3.69 -3.85 21.31
N PRO A 335 -3.19 -3.35 20.15
CA PRO A 335 -4.04 -2.82 19.07
C PRO A 335 -4.64 -3.91 18.16
N CYS A 336 -4.76 -5.14 18.63
CA CYS A 336 -5.17 -6.31 17.88
C CYS A 336 -6.70 -6.44 17.71
N MET A 337 -7.43 -5.33 17.44
CA MET A 337 -8.90 -5.34 17.39
C MET A 337 -9.48 -6.28 16.32
N GLN A 338 -8.73 -6.56 15.26
CA GLN A 338 -9.09 -7.49 14.17
C GLN A 338 -7.95 -8.47 13.86
N GLY A 339 -7.26 -8.97 14.87
CA GLY A 339 -6.06 -9.76 14.72
C GLY A 339 -4.78 -8.93 14.84
N ALA A 340 -3.65 -9.63 14.89
CA ALA A 340 -2.31 -9.03 14.91
C ALA A 340 -1.59 -9.32 13.58
N MET A 341 -0.89 -8.31 13.06
CA MET A 341 0.11 -8.43 12.00
C MET A 341 1.53 -8.21 12.55
N ALA A 342 1.63 -7.81 13.82
CA ALA A 342 2.85 -7.66 14.61
C ALA A 342 2.52 -7.91 16.09
N PRO A 343 3.38 -8.52 16.87
CA PRO A 343 4.75 -9.01 16.56
C PRO A 343 4.78 -10.33 15.78
N GLU A 344 3.66 -10.87 15.38
CA GLU A 344 3.47 -12.05 14.53
C GLU A 344 2.09 -11.98 13.85
N TRP A 345 1.92 -12.71 12.75
CA TRP A 345 0.62 -12.87 12.10
C TRP A 345 -0.27 -13.81 12.94
N ASN A 346 -1.25 -13.23 13.63
CA ASN A 346 -2.22 -13.96 14.44
C ASN A 346 -3.62 -13.38 14.30
N GLY A 347 -4.44 -14.02 13.47
CA GLY A 347 -5.84 -13.61 13.23
C GLY A 347 -6.76 -13.81 14.44
N ALA A 348 -6.35 -14.63 15.44
CA ALA A 348 -7.11 -14.87 16.66
C ALA A 348 -6.86 -13.81 17.75
N ALA A 349 -5.78 -13.05 17.67
CA ALA A 349 -5.47 -11.99 18.64
C ALA A 349 -6.59 -10.93 18.71
N ARG A 350 -6.81 -10.38 19.90
CA ARG A 350 -7.85 -9.37 20.15
C ARG A 350 -7.28 -8.19 20.93
N GLY A 351 -7.96 -7.02 20.79
CA GLY A 351 -7.61 -5.80 21.52
C GLY A 351 -7.74 -5.97 23.04
N VAL A 352 -6.76 -5.46 23.79
CA VAL A 352 -6.72 -5.56 25.26
C VAL A 352 -6.24 -4.26 25.87
N PHE A 353 -6.93 -3.81 26.93
CA PHE A 353 -6.37 -2.85 27.89
C PHE A 353 -5.92 -3.61 29.13
N PHE A 354 -4.61 -3.62 29.40
CA PHE A 354 -4.01 -4.31 30.53
C PHE A 354 -3.47 -3.33 31.56
N GLY A 355 -3.73 -3.58 32.85
CA GLY A 355 -3.20 -2.76 33.95
C GLY A 355 -4.12 -1.64 34.42
N LEU A 356 -5.42 -1.67 34.08
CA LEU A 356 -6.40 -0.68 34.55
C LEU A 356 -6.47 -0.61 36.07
N SER A 357 -6.54 0.59 36.60
CA SER A 357 -6.80 0.90 38.01
C SER A 357 -7.85 2.00 38.12
N LEU A 358 -8.30 2.27 39.34
CA LEU A 358 -9.29 3.34 39.60
C LEU A 358 -8.73 4.76 39.34
N ALA A 359 -7.41 4.92 39.20
CA ALA A 359 -6.79 6.20 38.89
C ALA A 359 -6.85 6.54 37.38
N HIS A 360 -7.00 5.53 36.52
CA HIS A 360 -6.99 5.73 35.08
C HIS A 360 -8.27 6.39 34.58
N THR A 361 -8.10 7.36 33.70
CA THR A 361 -9.17 8.12 33.05
C THR A 361 -9.20 7.87 31.55
N ARG A 362 -10.16 8.46 30.82
CA ARG A 362 -10.18 8.42 29.36
C ARG A 362 -8.90 8.96 28.74
N ALA A 363 -8.23 9.95 29.35
CA ALA A 363 -6.96 10.48 28.87
C ALA A 363 -5.85 9.42 28.88
N HIS A 364 -5.77 8.63 29.96
CA HIS A 364 -4.82 7.52 30.05
C HIS A 364 -5.11 6.44 29.02
N MET A 365 -6.39 6.10 28.79
CA MET A 365 -6.77 5.11 27.79
C MET A 365 -6.46 5.60 26.35
N THR A 366 -6.71 6.89 26.06
CA THR A 366 -6.33 7.51 24.79
C THR A 366 -4.81 7.45 24.62
N ARG A 367 -4.05 7.81 25.67
CA ARG A 367 -2.58 7.72 25.62
C ARG A 367 -2.08 6.31 25.35
N ALA A 368 -2.58 5.33 26.08
CA ALA A 368 -2.24 3.92 25.88
C ALA A 368 -2.57 3.42 24.48
N LEU A 369 -3.69 3.87 23.88
CA LEU A 369 -4.08 3.53 22.51
C LEU A 369 -3.09 4.07 21.48
N LEU A 370 -2.67 5.34 21.61
CA LEU A 370 -1.68 5.96 20.72
C LEU A 370 -0.31 5.28 20.86
N GLU A 371 0.10 4.94 22.08
CA GLU A 371 1.36 4.24 22.39
C GLU A 371 1.34 2.80 21.89
N GLY A 372 0.24 2.07 22.08
CA GLY A 372 0.09 0.69 21.62
C GLY A 372 0.24 0.56 20.09
N SER A 373 -0.32 1.51 19.35
CA SER A 373 -0.11 1.58 17.89
C SER A 373 1.36 1.86 17.54
N ALA A 374 2.03 2.75 18.28
CA ALA A 374 3.45 3.04 18.07
C ALA A 374 4.35 1.83 18.43
N PHE A 375 3.96 1.00 19.41
CA PHE A 375 4.66 -0.24 19.74
C PHE A 375 4.51 -1.30 18.64
N ALA A 376 3.32 -1.44 18.05
CA ALA A 376 3.13 -2.33 16.90
C ALA A 376 3.95 -1.88 15.67
N LEU A 377 4.01 -0.56 15.40
CA LEU A 377 4.91 0.01 14.40
C LEU A 377 6.37 -0.38 14.70
N ARG A 378 6.80 -0.28 15.97
CA ARG A 378 8.17 -0.65 16.37
C ARG A 378 8.46 -2.13 16.15
N ASP A 379 7.52 -3.05 16.40
CA ASP A 379 7.68 -4.47 16.09
C ASP A 379 7.99 -4.70 14.61
N ILE A 380 7.27 -3.99 13.71
CA ILE A 380 7.46 -4.07 12.26
C ILE A 380 8.85 -3.53 11.87
N LEU A 381 9.24 -2.37 12.40
CA LEU A 381 10.55 -1.78 12.12
C LEU A 381 11.70 -2.65 12.61
N GLU A 382 11.56 -3.31 13.77
CA GLU A 382 12.55 -4.26 14.27
C GLU A 382 12.66 -5.50 13.37
N ALA A 383 11.55 -5.99 12.77
CA ALA A 383 11.59 -7.06 11.77
C ALA A 383 12.37 -6.62 10.51
N MET A 384 12.12 -5.41 9.99
CA MET A 384 12.85 -4.84 8.86
C MET A 384 14.35 -4.69 9.18
N GLN A 385 14.70 -4.25 10.39
CA GLN A 385 16.08 -4.16 10.84
C GLN A 385 16.75 -5.54 10.96
N ASN A 386 16.03 -6.55 11.45
CA ASN A 386 16.50 -7.93 11.53
C ASN A 386 16.70 -8.55 10.13
N ALA A 387 15.92 -8.12 9.13
CA ALA A 387 16.15 -8.43 7.72
C ALA A 387 17.34 -7.67 7.12
N GLY A 388 18.05 -6.86 7.91
CA GLY A 388 19.27 -6.15 7.56
C GLY A 388 19.07 -4.76 6.95
N LEU A 389 17.90 -4.14 7.14
CA LEU A 389 17.64 -2.76 6.72
C LEU A 389 18.11 -1.77 7.79
N ASP A 390 18.90 -0.76 7.39
CA ASP A 390 19.28 0.37 8.24
C ASP A 390 18.16 1.43 8.20
N VAL A 391 17.17 1.30 9.08
CA VAL A 391 16.02 2.21 9.17
C VAL A 391 16.44 3.57 9.71
N ARG A 392 16.12 4.66 9.02
CA ARG A 392 16.68 6.00 9.30
C ARG A 392 15.65 7.05 9.66
N ARG A 393 14.47 7.02 9.06
CA ARG A 393 13.48 8.10 9.17
C ARG A 393 12.07 7.59 8.87
N LEU A 394 11.07 8.16 9.55
CA LEU A 394 9.67 7.95 9.26
C LEU A 394 9.10 9.13 8.47
N THR A 395 8.38 8.83 7.41
CA THR A 395 7.47 9.76 6.74
C THR A 395 6.05 9.29 7.00
N ILE A 396 5.26 10.07 7.74
CA ILE A 396 3.88 9.70 8.11
C ILE A 396 2.91 10.35 7.11
N VAL A 397 2.03 9.55 6.54
CA VAL A 397 0.94 9.98 5.65
C VAL A 397 -0.42 9.52 6.17
N GLY A 398 -1.49 9.98 5.52
CA GLY A 398 -2.86 9.64 5.90
C GLY A 398 -3.43 10.49 7.03
N GLY A 399 -4.60 10.10 7.53
CA GLY A 399 -5.36 10.86 8.53
C GLY A 399 -4.63 11.05 9.86
N GLY A 400 -3.90 10.05 10.32
CA GLY A 400 -3.14 10.08 11.57
C GLY A 400 -1.95 11.04 11.54
N ALA A 401 -1.46 11.42 10.36
CA ALA A 401 -0.41 12.43 10.21
C ALA A 401 -0.83 13.83 10.73
N LYS A 402 -2.11 14.08 10.95
CA LYS A 402 -2.60 15.36 11.51
C LYS A 402 -2.29 15.52 12.99
N GLY A 403 -2.29 14.45 13.79
CA GLY A 403 -2.13 14.47 15.24
C GLY A 403 -0.66 14.70 15.68
N ALA A 404 -0.31 15.91 16.14
CA ALA A 404 1.05 16.25 16.60
C ALA A 404 1.53 15.34 17.75
N LEU A 405 0.66 15.07 18.74
CA LEU A 405 0.97 14.17 19.84
C LEU A 405 1.34 12.77 19.35
N TRP A 406 0.58 12.23 18.39
CA TRP A 406 0.82 10.88 17.88
C TRP A 406 2.13 10.79 17.10
N ARG A 407 2.44 11.82 16.29
CA ARG A 407 3.74 11.92 15.60
C ARG A 407 4.91 11.93 16.59
N GLN A 408 4.80 12.70 17.68
CA GLN A 408 5.84 12.74 18.71
C GLN A 408 5.97 11.40 19.45
N ILE A 409 4.85 10.74 19.81
CA ILE A 409 4.88 9.40 20.42
C ILE A 409 5.59 8.40 19.50
N LYS A 410 5.26 8.41 18.20
CA LYS A 410 5.92 7.53 17.21
C LYS A 410 7.42 7.84 17.12
N ALA A 411 7.84 9.10 17.10
CA ALA A 411 9.25 9.47 17.13
C ALA A 411 9.96 8.93 18.38
N ASP A 412 9.37 9.15 19.55
CA ASP A 412 9.94 8.75 20.83
C ASP A 412 10.00 7.22 20.99
N VAL A 413 8.97 6.49 20.54
CA VAL A 413 8.89 5.02 20.63
C VAL A 413 9.83 4.34 19.62
N THR A 414 9.92 4.84 18.41
CA THR A 414 10.76 4.24 17.36
C THR A 414 12.21 4.71 17.42
N GLY A 415 12.46 5.87 18.02
CA GLY A 415 13.78 6.52 18.04
C GLY A 415 14.16 7.14 16.70
N LEU A 416 13.19 7.35 15.80
CA LEU A 416 13.39 7.88 14.46
C LEU A 416 12.79 9.28 14.31
N PRO A 417 13.44 10.19 13.56
CA PRO A 417 12.82 11.46 13.21
C PRO A 417 11.61 11.23 12.32
N VAL A 418 10.55 12.02 12.55
CA VAL A 418 9.26 11.93 11.84
C VAL A 418 9.02 13.21 11.05
N ARG A 419 8.73 13.06 9.76
CA ARG A 419 8.34 14.15 8.85
C ARG A 419 6.98 13.86 8.21
N VAL A 420 6.33 14.89 7.67
CA VAL A 420 5.04 14.81 6.97
C VAL A 420 5.16 15.52 5.63
N PRO A 421 4.77 14.89 4.50
CA PRO A 421 4.75 15.57 3.20
C PRO A 421 3.71 16.70 3.18
N GLY A 422 3.97 17.70 2.37
CA GLY A 422 3.08 18.86 2.22
C GLY A 422 1.83 18.55 1.39
N ASN A 423 1.94 17.61 0.43
CA ASN A 423 0.82 17.17 -0.40
C ASN A 423 0.04 16.02 0.28
N VAL A 424 -1.21 15.86 -0.12
CA VAL A 424 -2.09 14.78 0.35
C VAL A 424 -2.34 13.71 -0.71
N GLU A 425 -2.08 14.02 -2.00
CA GLU A 425 -2.33 13.16 -3.15
C GLU A 425 -1.05 12.38 -3.50
N THR A 426 -0.59 11.56 -2.55
CA THR A 426 0.73 10.90 -2.67
C THR A 426 0.80 9.92 -3.82
N THR A 427 -0.21 9.08 -4.04
CA THR A 427 -0.23 8.10 -5.15
C THR A 427 -0.18 8.77 -6.51
N ALA A 428 -1.03 9.78 -6.76
CA ALA A 428 -1.04 10.52 -8.02
C ALA A 428 0.28 11.29 -8.23
N THR A 429 0.89 11.82 -7.14
CA THR A 429 2.22 12.46 -7.20
C THR A 429 3.30 11.45 -7.59
N GLY A 430 3.30 10.26 -6.99
CA GLY A 430 4.26 9.20 -7.33
C GLY A 430 4.13 8.72 -8.78
N ALA A 431 2.90 8.53 -9.26
CA ALA A 431 2.66 8.24 -10.68
C ALA A 431 3.18 9.37 -11.59
N ALA A 432 3.00 10.65 -11.22
CA ALA A 432 3.54 11.79 -11.98
C ALA A 432 5.08 11.83 -11.95
N ILE A 433 5.71 11.43 -10.85
CA ILE A 433 7.17 11.26 -10.74
C ILE A 433 7.64 10.21 -11.75
N LEU A 434 7.00 9.05 -11.82
CA LEU A 434 7.33 8.00 -12.80
C LEU A 434 7.12 8.49 -14.24
N ALA A 435 6.02 9.23 -14.51
CA ALA A 435 5.78 9.85 -15.80
C ALA A 435 6.91 10.82 -16.20
N ALA A 436 7.39 11.62 -15.25
CA ALA A 436 8.47 12.59 -15.46
C ALA A 436 9.81 11.92 -15.78
N VAL A 437 10.13 10.82 -15.10
CA VAL A 437 11.35 10.04 -15.37
C VAL A 437 11.24 9.26 -16.68
N GLY A 438 10.14 8.54 -16.89
CA GLY A 438 9.94 7.71 -18.09
C GLY A 438 9.83 8.51 -19.39
N SER A 439 9.45 9.79 -19.32
CA SER A 439 9.48 10.72 -20.47
C SER A 439 10.84 11.41 -20.68
N GLY A 440 11.82 11.17 -19.81
CA GLY A 440 13.16 11.78 -19.87
C GLY A 440 13.21 13.23 -19.38
N LEU A 441 12.17 13.74 -18.72
CA LEU A 441 12.17 15.07 -18.13
C LEU A 441 13.09 15.16 -16.92
N PHE A 442 13.19 14.08 -16.14
CA PHE A 442 14.12 13.94 -15.02
C PHE A 442 15.05 12.77 -15.24
N PRO A 443 16.32 12.88 -14.80
CA PRO A 443 17.33 11.84 -15.03
C PRO A 443 17.18 10.62 -14.11
N SER A 444 16.46 10.75 -13.00
CA SER A 444 16.25 9.69 -12.00
C SER A 444 15.01 9.95 -11.15
N VAL A 445 14.52 8.89 -10.50
CA VAL A 445 13.42 8.97 -9.52
C VAL A 445 13.80 9.91 -8.37
N ALA A 446 15.02 9.82 -7.85
CA ALA A 446 15.51 10.72 -6.80
C ALA A 446 15.38 12.21 -7.18
N ALA A 447 15.87 12.59 -8.38
CA ALA A 447 15.79 13.97 -8.85
C ALA A 447 14.33 14.45 -9.03
N ALA A 448 13.44 13.58 -9.47
CA ALA A 448 12.04 13.91 -9.61
C ALA A 448 11.34 14.03 -8.23
N VAL A 449 11.63 13.12 -7.28
CA VAL A 449 11.09 13.20 -5.91
C VAL A 449 11.51 14.51 -5.25
N ASP A 450 12.78 14.89 -5.34
CA ASP A 450 13.29 16.14 -4.76
C ASP A 450 12.62 17.40 -5.34
N ALA A 451 12.14 17.33 -6.58
CA ALA A 451 11.41 18.44 -7.22
C ALA A 451 9.90 18.44 -6.86
N PHE A 452 9.29 17.25 -6.74
CA PHE A 452 7.83 17.11 -6.57
C PHE A 452 7.37 17.12 -5.12
N VAL A 453 8.25 16.75 -4.18
CA VAL A 453 7.84 16.54 -2.78
C VAL A 453 8.46 17.58 -1.88
N ALA A 454 7.61 18.41 -1.29
CA ALA A 454 7.97 19.30 -0.18
C ALA A 454 7.44 18.72 1.15
N TYR A 455 8.15 18.96 2.24
CA TYR A 455 7.72 18.56 3.58
C TYR A 455 7.21 19.74 4.37
N ARG A 456 6.34 19.46 5.34
CA ARG A 456 5.95 20.47 6.33
C ARG A 456 7.19 20.89 7.15
N PRO A 457 7.26 22.13 7.60
CA PRO A 457 8.43 22.62 8.34
C PRO A 457 8.58 21.97 9.73
N GLU A 458 7.52 21.36 10.25
CA GLU A 458 7.52 20.70 11.56
C GLU A 458 8.06 19.26 11.42
N GLU A 459 9.24 19.02 11.96
CA GLU A 459 9.80 17.69 12.14
C GLU A 459 9.76 17.31 13.62
N HIS A 460 9.35 16.08 13.93
CA HIS A 460 9.37 15.55 15.29
C HIS A 460 10.62 14.71 15.48
N THR A 461 11.52 15.19 16.34
CA THR A 461 12.72 14.44 16.73
C THR A 461 12.46 13.63 17.99
N PRO A 462 13.04 12.41 18.11
CA PRO A 462 12.91 11.60 19.30
C PRO A 462 13.59 12.27 20.52
N ASP A 463 12.91 12.25 21.66
CA ASP A 463 13.46 12.66 22.94
C ASP A 463 14.24 11.48 23.56
N PRO A 464 15.56 11.59 23.84
CA PRO A 464 16.37 10.49 24.35
C PRO A 464 15.92 9.96 25.73
N GLU A 465 15.35 10.81 26.60
CA GLU A 465 14.85 10.38 27.91
C GLU A 465 13.55 9.59 27.76
N ARG A 466 12.62 10.10 26.95
CA ARG A 466 11.38 9.39 26.63
C ARG A 466 11.66 8.09 25.87
N ARG A 467 12.64 8.06 24.98
CA ARG A 467 13.06 6.85 24.28
C ARG A 467 13.45 5.74 25.26
N ARG A 468 14.29 6.04 26.25
CA ARG A 468 14.70 5.06 27.28
C ARG A 468 13.51 4.53 28.05
N PHE A 469 12.58 5.42 28.42
CA PHE A 469 11.35 5.01 29.08
C PHE A 469 10.50 4.09 28.20
N TYR A 470 10.37 4.41 26.92
CA TYR A 470 9.60 3.59 25.98
C TYR A 470 10.28 2.25 25.66
N ASP A 471 11.56 2.09 25.83
CA ASP A 471 12.21 0.77 25.72
C ASP A 471 11.71 -0.20 26.82
N ASP A 472 11.47 0.29 28.02
CA ASP A 472 10.90 -0.51 29.12
C ASP A 472 9.39 -0.77 28.89
N ALA A 473 8.65 0.24 28.48
CA ALA A 473 7.23 0.13 28.18
C ALA A 473 6.95 -0.83 26.99
N TYR A 474 7.78 -0.80 25.97
CA TYR A 474 7.70 -1.70 24.83
C TYR A 474 8.01 -3.16 25.22
N ARG A 475 9.00 -3.43 26.06
CA ARG A 475 9.23 -4.76 26.61
C ARG A 475 7.99 -5.28 27.31
N ARG A 476 7.37 -4.46 28.17
CA ARG A 476 6.13 -4.82 28.86
C ARG A 476 4.96 -5.06 27.90
N TYR A 477 4.81 -4.26 26.84
CA TYR A 477 3.82 -4.47 25.79
C TYR A 477 3.97 -5.85 25.15
N ARG A 478 5.18 -6.26 24.79
CA ARG A 478 5.47 -7.59 24.22
C ARG A 478 5.22 -8.70 25.22
N GLU A 479 5.63 -8.53 26.47
CA GLU A 479 5.36 -9.50 27.54
C GLU A 479 3.85 -9.76 27.71
N VAL A 480 3.03 -8.70 27.70
CA VAL A 480 1.57 -8.81 27.77
C VAL A 480 1.02 -9.58 26.56
N TYR A 481 1.47 -9.26 25.34
CA TYR A 481 1.04 -9.97 24.14
C TYR A 481 1.33 -11.47 24.24
N PHE A 482 2.57 -11.84 24.50
CA PHE A 482 2.98 -13.26 24.55
C PHE A 482 2.38 -14.02 25.75
N ALA A 483 2.12 -13.34 26.86
CA ALA A 483 1.41 -13.96 27.99
C ALA A 483 -0.06 -14.26 27.67
N LEU A 484 -0.69 -13.43 26.81
CA LEU A 484 -2.09 -13.62 26.38
C LEU A 484 -2.25 -14.49 25.14
N LYS A 485 -1.19 -14.71 24.36
CA LYS A 485 -1.23 -15.51 23.14
C LYS A 485 -1.91 -16.87 23.34
N PRO A 486 -1.61 -17.68 24.37
CA PRO A 486 -2.30 -18.96 24.57
C PRO A 486 -3.81 -18.82 24.80
N VAL A 487 -4.27 -17.63 25.24
CA VAL A 487 -5.71 -17.33 25.43
C VAL A 487 -6.35 -16.94 24.11
N PHE A 488 -5.61 -16.29 23.20
CA PHE A 488 -6.11 -15.96 21.87
C PHE A 488 -6.26 -17.18 20.98
N ASP A 489 -5.37 -18.16 21.11
CA ASP A 489 -5.30 -19.36 20.27
C ASP A 489 -6.33 -20.44 20.68
N THR A 490 -7.18 -20.19 21.71
CA THR A 490 -8.27 -21.09 22.15
C THR A 490 -9.58 -20.74 21.46
#